data_d675a0b5aa2f23dd0da81f0784fc2499
#
_entry.id   d675a0b5aa2f23dd0da81f0784fc2499
#
_cell.length_a   1.000
_cell.length_b   1.000
_cell.length_c   1.000
_cell.angle_alpha   90.00
_cell.angle_beta   90.00
_cell.angle_gamma   90.00
#
_symmetry.space_group_name_H-M   'P 1'
#
loop_
_entity.id
_entity.type
_entity.pdbx_description
1 polymer ?
#
loop_
_entity_poly.entity_id
_entity_poly.type
_entity_poly.pdbx_seq_one_letter_code
_entity_poly.pdbx_strand_id
1 'polypeptide(L)'
;LLWVANRLDLPLLPVIFPTQLILRIECPDGEIWLINPFNGESLSEHMLDVWLKGNISPSAELFYEDLDEADNIEVIRKLLDTLKASLMEENQMELALRTSEALLQFNPEDPYEIRDRGLIYAQLDCEHVALNDLSYFVEQCPEDPISEMIRAQINNIAHKHIVLH
;
A
#
# COMPACT_ATOMS: atom_id res chain seq x y z
N LEU A 1 13.52 -9.67 9.94
CA LEU A 1 14.54 -8.84 10.59
C LEU A 1 14.05 -8.29 11.92
N LEU A 2 12.95 -7.54 11.99
CA LEU A 2 12.39 -6.94 13.22
C LEU A 2 12.15 -7.96 14.33
N TRP A 3 11.58 -9.13 14.00
CA TRP A 3 11.36 -10.20 15.00
C TRP A 3 12.69 -10.72 15.58
N VAL A 4 13.72 -10.88 14.75
CA VAL A 4 15.06 -11.31 15.20
C VAL A 4 15.70 -10.22 16.05
N ALA A 5 15.63 -8.97 15.61
CA ALA A 5 16.17 -7.83 16.35
C ALA A 5 15.55 -7.71 17.75
N ASN A 6 14.23 -7.82 17.84
CA ASN A 6 13.51 -7.81 19.12
C ASN A 6 13.94 -8.95 20.05
N ARG A 7 14.20 -10.16 19.49
CA ARG A 7 14.70 -11.31 20.28
C ARG A 7 16.13 -11.14 20.77
N LEU A 8 16.91 -10.30 20.12
CA LEU A 8 18.32 -10.04 20.43
C LEU A 8 18.50 -8.69 21.15
N ASP A 9 17.42 -8.03 21.54
CA ASP A 9 17.42 -6.69 22.14
C ASP A 9 18.23 -5.66 21.30
N LEU A 10 18.16 -5.77 19.98
CA LEU A 10 18.77 -4.81 19.07
C LEU A 10 17.82 -3.62 18.84
N PRO A 11 18.32 -2.37 18.87
CA PRO A 11 17.51 -1.16 18.68
C PRO A 11 17.16 -0.93 17.20
N LEU A 12 16.46 -1.88 16.60
CA LEU A 12 16.06 -1.85 15.20
C LEU A 12 14.57 -1.50 15.10
N LEU A 13 14.27 -0.33 14.57
CA LEU A 13 12.94 0.24 14.47
C LEU A 13 12.45 0.23 13.01
N PRO A 14 11.16 -0.08 12.78
CA PRO A 14 10.56 0.05 11.46
C PRO A 14 10.22 1.51 11.16
N VAL A 15 10.43 1.93 9.92
CA VAL A 15 10.04 3.24 9.41
C VAL A 15 9.27 3.06 8.11
N ILE A 16 8.05 3.59 8.05
CA ILE A 16 7.27 3.63 6.81
C ILE A 16 7.62 4.90 6.06
N PHE A 17 8.70 4.79 5.29
CA PHE A 17 9.10 5.85 4.38
C PHE A 17 8.07 5.97 3.23
N PRO A 18 7.78 7.16 2.68
CA PRO A 18 6.73 7.33 1.67
C PRO A 18 6.79 6.39 0.47
N THR A 19 7.97 5.90 0.12
CA THR A 19 8.16 5.00 -1.02
C THR A 19 8.25 3.52 -0.63
N GLN A 20 8.69 3.21 0.61
CA GLN A 20 8.96 1.84 1.04
C GLN A 20 9.17 1.73 2.55
N LEU A 21 9.14 0.48 3.07
CA LEU A 21 9.57 0.19 4.43
C LEU A 21 11.11 0.22 4.49
N ILE A 22 11.66 0.96 5.45
CA ILE A 22 13.08 0.98 5.80
C ILE A 22 13.27 0.66 7.28
N LEU A 23 14.50 0.46 7.71
CA LEU A 23 14.84 0.20 9.10
C LEU A 23 15.73 1.31 9.64
N ARG A 24 15.51 1.69 10.89
CA ARG A 24 16.28 2.69 11.64
C ARG A 24 16.97 2.04 12.82
N ILE A 25 18.23 2.37 13.03
CA ILE A 25 18.99 2.02 14.25
C ILE A 25 19.38 3.32 14.93
N GLU A 26 19.08 3.42 16.22
CA GLU A 26 19.55 4.48 17.07
C GLU A 26 20.79 4.00 17.86
N CYS A 27 21.93 4.56 17.56
CA CYS A 27 23.16 4.22 18.25
C CYS A 27 23.24 4.95 19.61
N PRO A 28 23.93 4.39 20.62
CA PRO A 28 24.06 5.01 21.95
C PRO A 28 24.71 6.40 21.96
N ASP A 29 25.46 6.75 20.92
CA ASP A 29 26.09 8.06 20.70
C ASP A 29 25.15 9.09 20.05
N GLY A 30 23.90 8.68 19.73
CA GLY A 30 22.89 9.50 19.08
C GLY A 30 22.98 9.50 17.56
N GLU A 31 23.85 8.71 16.97
CA GLU A 31 23.90 8.53 15.51
C GLU A 31 22.72 7.67 15.06
N ILE A 32 22.09 8.03 13.93
CA ILE A 32 20.98 7.29 13.32
C ILE A 32 21.48 6.64 12.03
N TRP A 33 21.29 5.32 11.95
CA TRP A 33 21.57 4.55 10.75
C TRP A 33 20.26 4.09 10.11
N LEU A 34 20.15 4.32 8.82
CA LEU A 34 19.01 3.86 8.01
C LEU A 34 19.47 2.71 7.11
N ILE A 35 18.65 1.66 7.05
CA ILE A 35 19.03 0.40 6.39
C ILE A 35 17.89 -0.03 5.46
N ASN A 36 18.27 -0.43 4.26
CA ASN A 36 17.37 -1.11 3.33
C ASN A 36 17.15 -2.57 3.79
N PRO A 37 15.93 -2.98 4.16
CA PRO A 37 15.67 -4.33 4.66
C PRO A 37 15.83 -5.44 3.62
N PHE A 38 15.86 -5.10 2.32
CA PHE A 38 15.95 -6.06 1.24
C PHE A 38 17.39 -6.56 0.99
N ASN A 39 18.37 -5.67 1.13
CA ASN A 39 19.77 -5.97 0.82
C ASN A 39 20.75 -5.66 1.96
N GLY A 40 20.27 -5.03 3.05
CA GLY A 40 21.10 -4.67 4.21
C GLY A 40 22.01 -3.45 3.98
N GLU A 41 21.87 -2.75 2.86
CA GLU A 41 22.67 -1.55 2.59
C GLU A 41 22.27 -0.37 3.47
N SER A 42 23.28 0.42 3.88
CA SER A 42 23.06 1.68 4.56
C SER A 42 22.49 2.71 3.59
N LEU A 43 21.45 3.43 4.04
CA LEU A 43 20.79 4.48 3.28
C LEU A 43 21.24 5.85 3.81
N SER A 44 21.66 6.74 2.91
CA SER A 44 21.92 8.12 3.23
C SER A 44 20.67 8.98 3.02
N GLU A 45 20.57 10.11 3.74
CA GLU A 45 19.49 11.09 3.51
C GLU A 45 19.43 11.54 2.03
N HIS A 46 20.57 11.67 1.37
CA HIS A 46 20.61 11.98 -0.05
C HIS A 46 19.93 10.90 -0.93
N MET A 47 20.12 9.61 -0.62
CA MET A 47 19.44 8.53 -1.34
C MET A 47 17.94 8.59 -1.13
N LEU A 48 17.49 8.86 0.10
CA LEU A 48 16.08 9.01 0.42
C LEU A 48 15.44 10.21 -0.29
N ASP A 49 16.13 11.35 -0.33
CA ASP A 49 15.70 12.54 -1.07
C ASP A 49 15.58 12.27 -2.58
N VAL A 50 16.54 11.55 -3.17
CA VAL A 50 16.47 11.12 -4.57
C VAL A 50 15.27 10.18 -4.80
N TRP A 51 15.00 9.25 -3.88
CA TRP A 51 13.84 8.36 -3.98
C TRP A 51 12.52 9.10 -3.89
N LEU A 52 12.39 10.07 -2.98
CA LEU A 52 11.20 10.92 -2.89
C LEU A 52 10.97 11.69 -4.20
N LYS A 53 11.99 12.34 -4.71
CA LYS A 53 11.91 13.13 -5.95
C LYS A 53 11.60 12.28 -7.18
N GLY A 54 12.12 11.05 -7.21
CA GLY A 54 11.89 10.12 -8.32
C GLY A 54 10.53 9.44 -8.30
N ASN A 55 9.94 9.22 -7.13
CA ASN A 55 8.72 8.40 -7.00
C ASN A 55 7.47 9.21 -6.60
N ILE A 56 7.63 10.35 -5.93
CA ILE A 56 6.51 11.16 -5.45
C ILE A 56 6.37 12.42 -6.31
N SER A 57 7.36 13.32 -6.23
CA SER A 57 7.35 14.59 -6.98
C SER A 57 8.75 15.19 -7.02
N PRO A 58 9.15 15.86 -8.12
CA PRO A 58 10.42 16.59 -8.17
C PRO A 58 10.59 17.68 -7.10
N SER A 59 9.48 18.14 -6.51
CA SER A 59 9.45 19.12 -5.42
C SER A 59 9.30 18.49 -4.03
N ALA A 60 9.27 17.15 -3.93
CA ALA A 60 9.21 16.48 -2.63
C ALA A 60 10.49 16.72 -1.84
N GLU A 61 10.34 16.95 -0.55
CA GLU A 61 11.44 17.15 0.39
C GLU A 61 11.36 16.11 1.50
N LEU A 62 12.51 15.72 2.03
CA LEU A 62 12.62 14.81 3.17
C LEU A 62 12.37 15.59 4.46
N PHE A 63 11.41 15.15 5.25
CA PHE A 63 11.16 15.66 6.60
C PHE A 63 11.61 14.64 7.65
N TYR A 64 11.95 15.12 8.85
CA TYR A 64 12.35 14.23 9.94
C TYR A 64 11.23 13.29 10.37
N GLU A 65 9.98 13.73 10.26
CA GLU A 65 8.78 12.92 10.53
C GLU A 65 8.65 11.72 9.58
N ASP A 66 9.22 11.79 8.38
CA ASP A 66 9.28 10.67 7.43
C ASP A 66 10.17 9.52 7.92
N LEU A 67 10.96 9.76 8.97
CA LEU A 67 11.89 8.81 9.58
C LEU A 67 11.45 8.35 10.98
N ASP A 68 10.24 8.71 11.41
CA ASP A 68 9.71 8.30 12.69
C ASP A 68 9.41 6.80 12.71
N GLU A 69 9.48 6.21 13.92
CA GLU A 69 9.14 4.82 14.14
C GLU A 69 7.67 4.57 13.81
N ALA A 70 7.43 3.60 12.93
CA ALA A 70 6.10 3.12 12.64
C ALA A 70 5.61 2.14 13.71
N ASP A 71 4.33 2.21 14.06
CA ASP A 71 3.73 1.24 14.95
C ASP A 71 3.55 -0.14 14.27
N ASN A 72 3.28 -1.17 15.08
CA ASN A 72 3.15 -2.53 14.56
C ASN A 72 1.95 -2.69 13.59
N ILE A 73 0.90 -1.91 13.79
CA ILE A 73 -0.30 -1.96 12.93
C ILE A 73 0.03 -1.36 11.57
N GLU A 74 0.72 -0.23 11.54
CA GLU A 74 1.19 0.42 10.32
C GLU A 74 2.11 -0.49 9.51
N VAL A 75 3.06 -1.15 10.18
CA VAL A 75 3.96 -2.13 9.53
C VAL A 75 3.18 -3.28 8.92
N ILE A 76 2.22 -3.86 9.66
CA ILE A 76 1.39 -4.97 9.16
C ILE A 76 0.55 -4.51 7.97
N ARG A 77 -0.08 -3.35 8.05
CA ARG A 77 -0.85 -2.78 6.92
C ARG A 77 0.03 -2.61 5.70
N LYS A 78 1.21 -2.00 5.84
CA LYS A 78 2.15 -1.81 4.72
C LYS A 78 2.60 -3.13 4.09
N LEU A 79 2.84 -4.16 4.91
CA LEU A 79 3.19 -5.50 4.42
C LEU A 79 2.02 -6.14 3.65
N LEU A 80 0.79 -6.03 4.16
CA LEU A 80 -0.40 -6.54 3.49
C LEU A 80 -0.68 -5.79 2.18
N ASP A 81 -0.53 -4.46 2.14
CA ASP A 81 -0.66 -3.67 0.92
C ASP A 81 0.34 -4.12 -0.15
N THR A 82 1.60 -4.29 0.24
CA THR A 82 2.65 -4.77 -0.67
C THR A 82 2.36 -6.19 -1.17
N LEU A 83 1.90 -7.06 -0.28
CA LEU A 83 1.50 -8.43 -0.65
C LEU A 83 0.32 -8.43 -1.61
N LYS A 84 -0.73 -7.64 -1.32
CA LYS A 84 -1.90 -7.50 -2.20
C LYS A 84 -1.50 -7.06 -3.60
N ALA A 85 -0.67 -6.00 -3.70
CA ALA A 85 -0.19 -5.50 -4.99
C ALA A 85 0.56 -6.59 -5.78
N SER A 86 1.49 -7.30 -5.15
CA SER A 86 2.23 -8.40 -5.79
C SER A 86 1.31 -9.55 -6.24
N LEU A 87 0.32 -9.91 -5.41
CA LEU A 87 -0.65 -10.95 -5.76
C LEU A 87 -1.53 -10.55 -6.96
N MET A 88 -1.91 -9.28 -7.05
CA MET A 88 -2.64 -8.75 -8.19
C MET A 88 -1.79 -8.77 -9.47
N GLU A 89 -0.51 -8.37 -9.40
CA GLU A 89 0.43 -8.44 -10.53
C GLU A 89 0.67 -9.87 -11.01
N GLU A 90 0.75 -10.82 -10.10
CA GLU A 90 0.89 -12.26 -10.36
C GLU A 90 -0.43 -12.94 -10.79
N ASN A 91 -1.52 -12.18 -10.92
CA ASN A 91 -2.86 -12.68 -11.23
C ASN A 91 -3.40 -13.72 -10.23
N GLN A 92 -2.95 -13.65 -8.97
CA GLN A 92 -3.43 -14.51 -7.87
C GLN A 92 -4.60 -13.84 -7.15
N MET A 93 -5.70 -13.62 -7.87
CA MET A 93 -6.82 -12.76 -7.43
C MET A 93 -7.54 -13.28 -6.19
N GLU A 94 -7.65 -14.59 -6.00
CA GLU A 94 -8.29 -15.15 -4.78
C GLU A 94 -7.48 -14.86 -3.51
N LEU A 95 -6.14 -14.88 -3.60
CA LEU A 95 -5.27 -14.53 -2.48
C LEU A 95 -5.24 -13.02 -2.27
N ALA A 96 -5.23 -12.23 -3.35
CA ALA A 96 -5.35 -10.78 -3.29
C ALA A 96 -6.65 -10.37 -2.59
N LEU A 97 -7.79 -11.04 -2.89
CA LEU A 97 -9.07 -10.78 -2.23
C LEU A 97 -9.00 -10.99 -0.72
N ARG A 98 -8.44 -12.14 -0.28
CA ARG A 98 -8.26 -12.41 1.16
C ARG A 98 -7.39 -11.38 1.85
N THR A 99 -6.35 -10.90 1.16
CA THR A 99 -5.46 -9.85 1.69
C THR A 99 -6.18 -8.51 1.79
N SER A 100 -6.99 -8.15 0.80
CA SER A 100 -7.84 -6.96 0.82
C SER A 100 -8.88 -7.01 1.94
N GLU A 101 -9.54 -8.17 2.13
CA GLU A 101 -10.47 -8.37 3.24
C GLU A 101 -9.79 -8.23 4.61
N ALA A 102 -8.53 -8.68 4.75
CA ALA A 102 -7.75 -8.49 5.97
C ALA A 102 -7.40 -7.01 6.21
N LEU A 103 -7.07 -6.25 5.16
CA LEU A 103 -6.83 -4.80 5.24
C LEU A 103 -8.08 -4.04 5.68
N LEU A 104 -9.25 -4.41 5.17
CA LEU A 104 -10.52 -3.82 5.56
C LEU A 104 -10.93 -4.10 7.02
N GLN A 105 -10.30 -5.06 7.72
CA GLN A 105 -10.49 -5.21 9.17
C GLN A 105 -9.89 -4.04 9.96
N PHE A 106 -8.87 -3.36 9.44
CA PHE A 106 -8.26 -2.18 10.07
C PHE A 106 -9.05 -0.90 9.80
N ASN A 107 -9.61 -0.76 8.59
CA ASN A 107 -10.44 0.36 8.20
C ASN A 107 -11.54 -0.10 7.23
N PRO A 108 -12.72 -0.48 7.74
CA PRO A 108 -13.80 -1.04 6.92
C PRO A 108 -14.40 -0.10 5.88
N GLU A 109 -14.22 1.21 6.05
CA GLU A 109 -14.79 2.24 5.18
C GLU A 109 -13.73 2.92 4.30
N ASP A 110 -12.51 2.37 4.22
CA ASP A 110 -11.45 2.91 3.37
C ASP A 110 -11.85 2.82 1.88
N PRO A 111 -12.14 3.95 1.22
CA PRO A 111 -12.63 3.92 -0.16
C PRO A 111 -11.58 3.38 -1.14
N TYR A 112 -10.30 3.57 -0.87
CA TYR A 112 -9.22 3.07 -1.73
C TYR A 112 -9.11 1.56 -1.64
N GLU A 113 -9.22 0.99 -0.43
CA GLU A 113 -9.19 -0.46 -0.25
C GLU A 113 -10.46 -1.13 -0.81
N ILE A 114 -11.62 -0.50 -0.64
CA ILE A 114 -12.89 -0.96 -1.25
C ILE A 114 -12.79 -0.94 -2.77
N ARG A 115 -12.19 0.11 -3.36
CA ARG A 115 -11.90 0.17 -4.81
C ARG A 115 -11.05 -1.01 -5.26
N ASP A 116 -9.96 -1.28 -4.57
CA ASP A 116 -9.04 -2.36 -4.92
C ASP A 116 -9.75 -3.72 -4.84
N ARG A 117 -10.56 -3.94 -3.81
CA ARG A 117 -11.41 -5.14 -3.69
C ARG A 117 -12.39 -5.24 -4.86
N GLY A 118 -13.01 -4.14 -5.25
CA GLY A 118 -13.90 -4.08 -6.41
C GLY A 118 -13.20 -4.46 -7.72
N LEU A 119 -11.96 -3.99 -7.92
CA LEU A 119 -11.14 -4.38 -9.07
C LEU A 119 -10.78 -5.87 -9.05
N ILE A 120 -10.47 -6.42 -7.88
CA ILE A 120 -10.21 -7.85 -7.71
C ILE A 120 -11.47 -8.68 -8.02
N TYR A 121 -12.65 -8.28 -7.52
CA TYR A 121 -13.92 -8.93 -7.84
C TYR A 121 -14.23 -8.90 -9.33
N ALA A 122 -13.92 -7.80 -10.02
CA ALA A 122 -14.10 -7.70 -11.47
C ALA A 122 -13.21 -8.71 -12.22
N GLN A 123 -12.00 -8.97 -11.76
CA GLN A 123 -11.10 -9.99 -12.31
C GLN A 123 -11.55 -11.42 -12.01
N LEU A 124 -12.30 -11.62 -10.93
CA LEU A 124 -12.89 -12.91 -10.53
C LEU A 124 -14.28 -13.14 -11.17
N ASP A 125 -14.70 -12.31 -12.14
CA ASP A 125 -16.04 -12.34 -12.77
C ASP A 125 -17.20 -12.18 -11.76
N CYS A 126 -16.94 -11.62 -10.56
CA CYS A 126 -17.94 -11.31 -9.54
C CYS A 126 -18.52 -9.89 -9.77
N GLU A 127 -19.11 -9.67 -10.94
CA GLU A 127 -19.48 -8.36 -11.48
C GLU A 127 -20.40 -7.55 -10.55
N HIS A 128 -21.39 -8.18 -9.91
CA HIS A 128 -22.35 -7.47 -9.04
C HIS A 128 -21.68 -6.86 -7.81
N VAL A 129 -20.78 -7.59 -7.17
CA VAL A 129 -20.04 -7.10 -6.00
C VAL A 129 -19.00 -6.05 -6.42
N ALA A 130 -18.35 -6.28 -7.56
CA ALA A 130 -17.42 -5.32 -8.14
C ALA A 130 -18.07 -3.96 -8.40
N LEU A 131 -19.27 -3.95 -9.00
CA LEU A 131 -20.02 -2.71 -9.26
C LEU A 131 -20.35 -1.95 -7.97
N ASN A 132 -20.74 -2.64 -6.90
CA ASN A 132 -21.04 -2.01 -5.61
C ASN A 132 -19.80 -1.32 -5.03
N ASP A 133 -18.68 -2.03 -4.97
CA ASP A 133 -17.44 -1.52 -4.39
C ASP A 133 -16.86 -0.35 -5.22
N LEU A 134 -16.85 -0.48 -6.55
CA LEU A 134 -16.36 0.58 -7.45
C LEU A 134 -17.26 1.82 -7.42
N SER A 135 -18.58 1.64 -7.33
CA SER A 135 -19.52 2.76 -7.18
C SER A 135 -19.33 3.49 -5.87
N TYR A 136 -19.13 2.76 -4.77
CA TYR A 136 -18.83 3.34 -3.46
C TYR A 136 -17.58 4.25 -3.54
N PHE A 137 -16.49 3.78 -4.15
CA PHE A 137 -15.29 4.60 -4.31
C PHE A 137 -15.56 5.90 -5.07
N VAL A 138 -16.27 5.83 -6.20
CA VAL A 138 -16.59 7.02 -7.02
C VAL A 138 -17.48 8.00 -6.28
N GLU A 139 -18.37 7.53 -5.41
CA GLU A 139 -19.22 8.36 -4.57
C GLU A 139 -18.44 9.05 -3.45
N GLN A 140 -17.50 8.33 -2.82
CA GLN A 140 -16.68 8.87 -1.72
C GLN A 140 -15.56 9.80 -2.21
N CYS A 141 -14.99 9.52 -3.36
CA CYS A 141 -13.83 10.22 -3.92
C CYS A 141 -14.10 10.75 -5.35
N PRO A 142 -15.15 11.60 -5.57
CA PRO A 142 -15.55 12.01 -6.92
C PRO A 142 -14.49 12.83 -7.67
N GLU A 143 -13.64 13.56 -6.95
CA GLU A 143 -12.60 14.44 -7.49
C GLU A 143 -11.23 13.74 -7.64
N ASP A 144 -11.13 12.48 -7.23
CA ASP A 144 -9.89 11.71 -7.37
C ASP A 144 -9.58 11.51 -8.86
N PRO A 145 -8.34 11.73 -9.32
CA PRO A 145 -7.94 11.54 -10.72
C PRO A 145 -8.26 10.16 -11.28
N ILE A 146 -8.31 9.13 -10.42
CA ILE A 146 -8.61 7.75 -10.81
C ILE A 146 -10.12 7.53 -10.99
N SER A 147 -10.98 8.38 -10.42
CA SER A 147 -12.44 8.19 -10.45
C SER A 147 -13.03 8.16 -11.86
N GLU A 148 -12.47 8.89 -12.81
CA GLU A 148 -12.90 8.80 -14.22
C GLU A 148 -12.61 7.42 -14.84
N MET A 149 -11.43 6.87 -14.54
CA MET A 149 -11.05 5.53 -15.00
C MET A 149 -11.96 4.46 -14.38
N ILE A 150 -12.28 4.59 -13.08
CA ILE A 150 -13.20 3.68 -12.40
C ILE A 150 -14.63 3.78 -12.96
N ARG A 151 -15.14 4.98 -13.28
CA ARG A 151 -16.44 5.15 -13.97
C ARG A 151 -16.47 4.43 -15.32
N ALA A 152 -15.38 4.51 -16.09
CA ALA A 152 -15.26 3.78 -17.34
C ALA A 152 -15.30 2.26 -17.11
N GLN A 153 -14.63 1.76 -16.06
CA GLN A 153 -14.65 0.35 -15.71
C GLN A 153 -16.06 -0.13 -15.29
N ILE A 154 -16.78 0.64 -14.47
CA ILE A 154 -18.18 0.38 -14.10
C ILE A 154 -19.04 0.24 -15.35
N ASN A 155 -18.94 1.18 -16.30
CA ASN A 155 -19.69 1.14 -17.54
C ASN A 155 -19.38 -0.10 -18.38
N ASN A 156 -18.10 -0.49 -18.47
CA ASN A 156 -17.68 -1.70 -19.19
C ASN A 156 -18.28 -2.97 -18.58
N ILE A 157 -18.27 -3.11 -17.26
CA ILE A 157 -18.87 -4.25 -16.57
C ILE A 157 -20.38 -4.28 -16.80
N ALA A 158 -21.06 -3.14 -16.64
CA ALA A 158 -22.51 -3.03 -16.86
C ALA A 158 -22.93 -3.38 -18.30
N HIS A 159 -22.14 -2.97 -19.30
CA HIS A 159 -22.40 -3.29 -20.72
C HIS A 159 -22.20 -4.78 -21.04
N LYS A 160 -21.21 -5.44 -20.42
CA LYS A 160 -20.99 -6.89 -20.58
C LYS A 160 -22.23 -7.68 -20.15
N HIS A 161 -22.92 -7.24 -19.12
CA HIS A 161 -24.17 -7.86 -18.63
C HIS A 161 -25.36 -7.74 -19.61
N ILE A 162 -25.44 -6.62 -20.34
CA ILE A 162 -26.56 -6.37 -21.28
C ILE A 162 -26.45 -7.23 -22.55
N VAL A 163 -25.24 -7.56 -22.97
CA VAL A 163 -24.99 -8.34 -24.20
C VAL A 163 -25.23 -9.85 -24.03
N LEU A 164 -25.29 -10.35 -22.79
CA LEU A 164 -25.48 -11.78 -22.48
C LEU A 164 -26.94 -12.19 -22.26
N HIS A 165 -27.90 -11.30 -22.45
CA HIS A 165 -29.34 -11.52 -22.40
C HIS A 165 -30.00 -11.06 -23.70
#